data_e544edc7f1185b2e55d6302277b603e8
#
_entry.id   e544edc7f1185b2e55d6302277b603e8
#
_cell.length_a   1.000
_cell.length_b   1.000
_cell.length_c   1.000
_cell.angle_alpha   90.00
_cell.angle_beta   90.00
_cell.angle_gamma   90.00
#
_symmetry.space_group_name_H-M   'P 1'
#
loop_
_entity.id
_entity.type
_entity.pdbx_description
1 polymer ?
#
loop_
_entity_poly.entity_id
_entity_poly.type
_entity_poly.pdbx_seq_one_letter_code
_entity_poly.pdbx_strand_id
1 'polypeptide(L)'
;MGSIPEDSTVDLGGITISVGEDIPVGSVVFTSRQSSIANLTNGVACNAPFDLTSNIDYLTKPLPIASWSGSPTVYETGVPGLAVYLSTYDSKNPFPQHLPYINNAPGGGFKTQRTGYDLSIIKIGPVTPGIINGAQLPTLRETIPAKAGYTGLPLTLKTLRFSGSLLIKSETCITPDLTVNLGKYDTSQIGSIGAATPWINSSLQLKDCPIFYGYYPKAAVNWQSGSGTLNQGTATRNMLGLSLRPNNGIIDATQGIMAIASGSNAASGIGIQIASGEVSGSPVNFNFSQEKPYYAPSGEGKNYRLPLVARYIRTEKEIKPGQANGNLTFTITYK
;
A
#
# COMPACT_ATOMS: atom_id res chain seq x y z
N MET A 1 -26.70 -18.42 33.01
CA MET A 1 -26.87 -18.53 31.57
C MET A 1 -25.50 -18.93 30.98
N GLY A 2 -25.40 -20.08 30.38
CA GLY A 2 -24.19 -20.44 29.66
C GLY A 2 -24.12 -19.65 28.36
N SER A 3 -23.07 -18.88 28.13
CA SER A 3 -22.80 -18.30 26.84
C SER A 3 -22.33 -19.42 25.92
N ILE A 4 -22.88 -19.52 24.71
CA ILE A 4 -22.33 -20.38 23.67
C ILE A 4 -21.09 -19.67 23.14
N PRO A 5 -19.88 -20.28 23.20
CA PRO A 5 -18.69 -19.68 22.65
C PRO A 5 -18.89 -19.38 21.15
N GLU A 6 -18.51 -18.20 20.70
CA GLU A 6 -18.46 -17.92 19.27
C GLU A 6 -17.21 -18.60 18.68
N ASP A 7 -17.39 -19.59 17.82
CA ASP A 7 -16.33 -20.23 17.07
C ASP A 7 -16.42 -19.78 15.60
N SER A 8 -15.48 -18.97 15.14
CA SER A 8 -15.50 -18.35 13.83
C SER A 8 -14.28 -18.73 13.02
N THR A 9 -14.51 -19.16 11.78
CA THR A 9 -13.45 -19.32 10.78
C THR A 9 -13.67 -18.30 9.67
N VAL A 10 -12.76 -17.33 9.58
CA VAL A 10 -12.78 -16.26 8.57
C VAL A 10 -12.16 -16.78 7.30
N ASP A 11 -12.92 -16.78 6.22
CA ASP A 11 -12.39 -17.07 4.88
C ASP A 11 -11.73 -15.82 4.28
N LEU A 12 -10.50 -15.96 3.77
CA LEU A 12 -9.78 -14.91 3.07
C LEU A 12 -10.24 -14.75 1.60
N GLY A 13 -11.11 -15.64 1.11
CA GLY A 13 -11.85 -15.51 -0.14
C GLY A 13 -11.04 -15.69 -1.43
N GLY A 14 -9.78 -16.14 -1.37
CA GLY A 14 -8.96 -16.29 -2.58
C GLY A 14 -8.62 -14.94 -3.26
N ILE A 15 -8.59 -13.86 -2.49
CA ILE A 15 -8.36 -12.50 -3.00
C ILE A 15 -6.93 -12.38 -3.54
N THR A 16 -6.77 -11.71 -4.69
CA THR A 16 -5.46 -11.33 -5.23
C THR A 16 -5.19 -9.86 -4.91
N ILE A 17 -3.98 -9.57 -4.42
CA ILE A 17 -3.49 -8.20 -4.22
C ILE A 17 -2.14 -7.99 -4.90
N SER A 18 -1.88 -6.77 -5.32
CA SER A 18 -0.58 -6.34 -5.83
C SER A 18 0.11 -5.48 -4.78
N VAL A 19 1.26 -5.96 -4.30
CA VAL A 19 2.09 -5.24 -3.32
C VAL A 19 3.31 -4.71 -4.05
N GLY A 20 3.31 -3.42 -4.33
CA GLY A 20 4.41 -2.76 -5.03
C GLY A 20 5.71 -2.80 -4.23
N GLU A 21 6.84 -2.87 -4.94
CA GLU A 21 8.16 -2.91 -4.31
C GLU A 21 8.44 -1.66 -3.46
N ASP A 22 7.98 -0.51 -3.92
CA ASP A 22 8.23 0.80 -3.29
C ASP A 22 7.15 1.22 -2.28
N ILE A 23 6.18 0.35 -1.97
CA ILE A 23 5.32 0.56 -0.80
C ILE A 23 6.21 0.60 0.45
N PRO A 24 6.13 1.65 1.28
CA PRO A 24 7.02 1.78 2.44
C PRO A 24 6.90 0.59 3.41
N VAL A 25 8.04 0.17 3.96
CA VAL A 25 8.07 -0.79 5.08
C VAL A 25 7.28 -0.22 6.25
N GLY A 26 6.47 -1.06 6.91
CA GLY A 26 5.52 -0.65 7.94
C GLY A 26 4.11 -0.36 7.40
N SER A 27 3.91 -0.34 6.08
CA SER A 27 2.57 -0.13 5.51
C SER A 27 1.70 -1.38 5.62
N VAL A 28 0.45 -1.20 6.04
CA VAL A 28 -0.57 -2.25 5.96
C VAL A 28 -1.03 -2.37 4.51
N VAL A 29 -0.95 -3.58 3.95
CA VAL A 29 -1.32 -3.87 2.56
C VAL A 29 -2.64 -4.64 2.44
N PHE A 30 -3.08 -5.26 3.53
CA PHE A 30 -4.36 -5.96 3.58
C PHE A 30 -4.94 -5.93 4.98
N THR A 31 -6.24 -5.66 5.09
CA THR A 31 -6.99 -5.78 6.35
C THR A 31 -8.30 -6.51 6.09
N SER A 32 -8.47 -7.67 6.73
CA SER A 32 -9.74 -8.37 6.80
C SER A 32 -10.37 -8.16 8.17
N ARG A 33 -11.60 -7.67 8.18
CA ARG A 33 -12.38 -7.47 9.40
C ARG A 33 -13.32 -8.63 9.62
N GLN A 34 -13.25 -9.24 10.77
CA GLN A 34 -14.29 -10.12 11.25
C GLN A 34 -15.30 -9.32 12.05
N SER A 35 -16.54 -9.28 11.59
CA SER A 35 -17.67 -8.70 12.35
C SER A 35 -18.46 -9.80 13.02
N SER A 36 -18.71 -9.66 14.33
CA SER A 36 -19.62 -10.54 15.05
C SER A 36 -21.07 -10.27 14.64
N ILE A 37 -21.94 -11.26 14.78
CA ILE A 37 -23.37 -11.10 14.56
C ILE A 37 -23.87 -9.97 15.47
N ALA A 38 -24.57 -8.99 14.90
CA ALA A 38 -25.29 -8.01 15.68
C ALA A 38 -26.29 -8.75 16.60
N ASN A 39 -26.17 -8.57 17.91
CA ASN A 39 -26.97 -9.19 18.97
C ASN A 39 -26.40 -10.47 19.62
N LEU A 40 -25.28 -11.05 19.20
CA LEU A 40 -24.56 -11.99 20.05
C LEU A 40 -23.82 -11.21 21.15
N THR A 41 -24.49 -11.00 22.26
CA THR A 41 -23.84 -10.52 23.48
C THR A 41 -23.38 -11.72 24.27
N ASN A 42 -22.13 -12.11 24.11
CA ASN A 42 -21.50 -13.02 25.06
C ASN A 42 -21.34 -12.24 26.37
N GLY A 43 -22.00 -12.69 27.41
CA GLY A 43 -21.98 -12.01 28.70
C GLY A 43 -21.71 -12.97 29.83
N VAL A 44 -21.11 -12.45 30.89
CA VAL A 44 -20.97 -13.11 32.18
C VAL A 44 -21.87 -12.37 33.14
N ALA A 45 -22.74 -13.13 33.84
CA ALA A 45 -23.54 -12.59 34.92
C ALA A 45 -23.04 -13.21 36.24
N CYS A 46 -22.79 -12.35 37.22
CA CYS A 46 -22.39 -12.74 38.55
C CYS A 46 -23.48 -12.36 39.56
N ASN A 47 -23.75 -13.21 40.53
CA ASN A 47 -24.72 -12.95 41.59
C ASN A 47 -24.17 -12.10 42.74
N ALA A 48 -22.89 -11.80 42.74
CA ALA A 48 -22.15 -11.01 43.72
C ALA A 48 -21.23 -10.02 43.01
N PRO A 49 -20.66 -9.02 43.71
CA PRO A 49 -19.60 -8.19 43.20
C PRO A 49 -18.48 -9.02 42.60
N PHE A 50 -17.87 -8.55 41.49
CA PHE A 50 -16.84 -9.30 40.80
C PHE A 50 -15.69 -8.43 40.29
N ASP A 51 -14.54 -9.04 40.19
CA ASP A 51 -13.33 -8.57 39.55
C ASP A 51 -12.82 -9.69 38.65
N LEU A 52 -13.04 -9.57 37.35
CA LEU A 52 -12.68 -10.56 36.36
C LEU A 52 -11.81 -9.92 35.24
N THR A 53 -11.08 -10.74 34.51
CA THR A 53 -10.29 -10.28 33.37
C THR A 53 -10.68 -11.08 32.14
N SER A 54 -10.93 -10.42 31.02
CA SER A 54 -11.03 -11.07 29.72
C SER A 54 -9.67 -11.03 29.05
N ASN A 55 -9.13 -12.19 28.76
CA ASN A 55 -7.86 -12.36 28.05
C ASN A 55 -8.14 -12.70 26.60
N ILE A 56 -7.56 -11.91 25.69
CA ILE A 56 -7.56 -12.19 24.26
C ILE A 56 -6.13 -12.50 23.88
N ASP A 57 -5.87 -13.79 23.71
CA ASP A 57 -4.53 -14.31 23.46
C ASP A 57 -4.46 -15.08 22.14
N TYR A 58 -3.26 -15.17 21.58
CA TYR A 58 -3.01 -16.08 20.49
C TYR A 58 -3.14 -17.53 20.95
N LEU A 59 -4.10 -18.26 20.38
CA LEU A 59 -4.30 -19.68 20.64
C LEU A 59 -3.23 -20.53 19.96
N THR A 60 -2.95 -20.24 18.69
CA THR A 60 -1.87 -20.88 17.92
C THR A 60 -1.09 -19.81 17.15
N LYS A 61 0.18 -20.10 16.93
CA LYS A 61 1.11 -19.33 16.11
C LYS A 61 1.90 -20.30 15.24
N PRO A 62 1.32 -20.77 14.11
CA PRO A 62 1.91 -21.81 13.29
C PRO A 62 3.26 -21.42 12.69
N LEU A 63 3.44 -20.12 12.40
CA LEU A 63 4.69 -19.55 11.91
C LEU A 63 5.34 -18.68 12.99
N PRO A 64 6.67 -18.50 12.95
CA PRO A 64 7.39 -17.78 13.99
C PRO A 64 7.11 -16.27 13.97
N ILE A 65 7.63 -15.57 14.99
CA ILE A 65 7.69 -14.11 15.01
C ILE A 65 8.58 -13.68 13.85
N ALA A 66 8.08 -12.73 13.05
CA ALA A 66 8.84 -12.18 11.94
C ALA A 66 9.94 -11.21 12.44
N SER A 67 11.07 -11.22 11.75
CA SER A 67 12.17 -10.30 12.03
C SER A 67 11.82 -8.89 11.55
N TRP A 68 11.25 -8.08 12.44
CA TRP A 68 10.87 -6.69 12.19
C TRP A 68 11.03 -5.85 13.47
N SER A 69 11.65 -4.67 13.36
CA SER A 69 11.94 -3.80 14.51
C SER A 69 10.82 -2.82 14.86
N GLY A 70 9.74 -2.81 14.08
CA GLY A 70 8.60 -1.92 14.31
C GLY A 70 7.60 -2.47 15.34
N SER A 71 6.50 -1.77 15.52
CA SER A 71 5.38 -2.16 16.38
C SER A 71 4.11 -2.34 15.54
N PRO A 72 3.24 -3.29 15.86
CA PRO A 72 3.29 -4.30 16.93
C PRO A 72 4.20 -5.49 16.63
N THR A 73 4.30 -6.45 17.58
CA THR A 73 4.86 -7.78 17.28
C THR A 73 4.05 -8.43 16.16
N VAL A 74 4.73 -8.92 15.13
CA VAL A 74 4.12 -9.53 13.95
C VAL A 74 4.67 -10.93 13.71
N TYR A 75 3.88 -11.78 13.04
CA TYR A 75 4.23 -13.16 12.73
C TYR A 75 4.45 -13.32 11.23
N GLU A 76 5.27 -14.28 10.85
CA GLU A 76 5.47 -14.61 9.44
C GLU A 76 4.15 -15.08 8.79
N THR A 77 4.04 -14.87 7.48
CA THR A 77 2.88 -15.29 6.67
C THR A 77 3.17 -16.46 5.76
N GLY A 78 4.44 -16.87 5.67
CA GLY A 78 4.94 -17.79 4.65
C GLY A 78 5.32 -17.09 3.33
N VAL A 79 5.02 -15.79 3.18
CA VAL A 79 5.44 -14.96 2.04
C VAL A 79 6.51 -13.98 2.53
N PRO A 80 7.76 -14.09 2.03
CA PRO A 80 8.83 -13.17 2.41
C PRO A 80 8.46 -11.70 2.19
N GLY A 81 8.83 -10.85 3.13
CA GLY A 81 8.54 -9.42 3.11
C GLY A 81 7.18 -9.03 3.65
N LEU A 82 6.31 -10.01 3.97
CA LEU A 82 4.99 -9.78 4.57
C LEU A 82 4.85 -10.47 5.93
N ALA A 83 4.26 -9.78 6.88
CA ALA A 83 3.96 -10.30 8.20
C ALA A 83 2.50 -10.00 8.60
N VAL A 84 2.02 -10.69 9.62
CA VAL A 84 0.63 -10.59 10.09
C VAL A 84 0.56 -10.22 11.58
N TYR A 85 -0.44 -9.43 11.93
CA TYR A 85 -0.87 -9.26 13.30
C TYR A 85 -2.40 -9.17 13.38
N LEU A 86 -2.92 -9.41 14.58
CA LEU A 86 -4.34 -9.31 14.86
C LEU A 86 -4.57 -8.20 15.90
N SER A 87 -5.69 -7.49 15.77
CA SER A 87 -6.00 -6.34 16.63
C SER A 87 -7.50 -6.21 16.87
N THR A 88 -7.86 -5.30 17.76
CA THR A 88 -9.24 -4.82 17.83
C THR A 88 -9.60 -4.03 16.59
N TYR A 89 -10.88 -3.74 16.43
CA TYR A 89 -11.47 -2.92 15.38
C TYR A 89 -10.63 -1.67 15.06
N ASP A 90 -10.43 -1.39 13.78
CA ASP A 90 -9.61 -0.29 13.24
C ASP A 90 -8.10 -0.41 13.54
N SER A 91 -7.60 -1.63 13.74
CA SER A 91 -6.17 -1.93 13.94
C SER A 91 -5.52 -1.13 15.09
N LYS A 92 -6.35 -0.69 16.07
CA LYS A 92 -5.89 0.25 17.10
C LYS A 92 -5.14 -0.41 18.24
N ASN A 93 -5.57 -1.60 18.65
CA ASN A 93 -4.98 -2.28 19.81
C ASN A 93 -4.60 -3.71 19.44
N PRO A 94 -3.33 -3.96 19.14
CA PRO A 94 -2.82 -5.30 18.80
C PRO A 94 -2.98 -6.28 19.97
N PHE A 95 -3.11 -7.56 19.66
CA PHE A 95 -3.14 -8.62 20.64
C PHE A 95 -1.74 -9.12 20.99
N PRO A 96 -1.54 -9.68 22.21
CA PRO A 96 -2.53 -10.00 23.25
C PRO A 96 -3.06 -8.79 24.01
N GLN A 97 -4.26 -8.93 24.59
CA GLN A 97 -4.87 -7.93 25.47
C GLN A 97 -5.54 -8.58 26.66
N HIS A 98 -5.36 -7.98 27.83
CA HIS A 98 -5.98 -8.41 29.07
C HIS A 98 -6.80 -7.24 29.63
N LEU A 99 -8.13 -7.39 29.63
CA LEU A 99 -9.07 -6.33 29.91
C LEU A 99 -9.78 -6.60 31.23
N PRO A 100 -9.57 -5.75 32.25
CA PRO A 100 -10.25 -5.90 33.52
C PRO A 100 -11.74 -5.52 33.42
N TYR A 101 -12.61 -6.27 34.12
CA TYR A 101 -14.01 -6.01 34.29
C TYR A 101 -14.32 -6.09 35.78
N ILE A 102 -14.57 -4.95 36.37
CA ILE A 102 -14.83 -4.83 37.81
C ILE A 102 -16.25 -4.30 38.01
N ASN A 103 -17.03 -4.97 38.86
CA ASN A 103 -18.34 -4.50 39.33
C ASN A 103 -18.46 -4.66 40.82
N ASN A 104 -18.68 -3.54 41.52
CA ASN A 104 -18.81 -3.48 42.98
C ASN A 104 -20.26 -3.65 43.44
N ALA A 105 -21.24 -3.74 42.54
CA ALA A 105 -22.63 -3.96 42.88
C ALA A 105 -23.01 -5.44 42.81
N PRO A 106 -23.87 -5.95 43.73
CA PRO A 106 -24.44 -7.30 43.65
C PRO A 106 -25.28 -7.47 42.38
N GLY A 107 -25.24 -8.68 41.78
CA GLY A 107 -26.12 -9.00 40.65
C GLY A 107 -25.73 -8.36 39.31
N GLY A 108 -24.50 -7.92 39.17
CA GLY A 108 -23.99 -7.35 37.92
C GLY A 108 -23.49 -8.37 36.94
N GLY A 109 -23.32 -7.95 35.73
CA GLY A 109 -22.69 -8.70 34.65
C GLY A 109 -21.99 -7.77 33.68
N PHE A 110 -21.14 -8.31 32.84
CA PHE A 110 -20.60 -7.58 31.71
C PHE A 110 -20.95 -8.28 30.40
N LYS A 111 -21.15 -7.49 29.38
CA LYS A 111 -21.37 -7.97 28.04
C LYS A 111 -20.14 -7.61 27.22
N THR A 112 -19.53 -8.59 26.59
CA THR A 112 -18.49 -8.33 25.60
C THR A 112 -19.17 -7.93 24.29
N GLN A 113 -19.48 -6.64 24.15
CA GLN A 113 -19.89 -6.09 22.84
C GLN A 113 -18.65 -5.88 21.99
N ARG A 114 -18.12 -6.93 21.42
CA ARG A 114 -17.02 -6.80 20.49
C ARG A 114 -17.52 -6.90 19.07
N THR A 115 -17.49 -5.77 18.41
CA THR A 115 -18.00 -5.62 17.06
C THR A 115 -17.11 -6.21 16.00
N GLY A 116 -15.87 -6.61 16.32
CA GLY A 116 -14.99 -7.31 15.39
C GLY A 116 -13.51 -7.28 15.74
N TYR A 117 -12.77 -8.10 15.02
CA TYR A 117 -11.31 -8.16 15.05
C TYR A 117 -10.77 -7.93 13.65
N ASP A 118 -9.63 -7.28 13.57
CA ASP A 118 -8.93 -7.05 12.30
C ASP A 118 -7.71 -7.96 12.21
N LEU A 119 -7.59 -8.65 11.07
CA LEU A 119 -6.36 -9.27 10.62
C LEU A 119 -5.69 -8.29 9.67
N SER A 120 -4.46 -7.90 9.96
CA SER A 120 -3.68 -6.98 9.13
C SER A 120 -2.42 -7.64 8.61
N ILE A 121 -2.20 -7.57 7.29
CA ILE A 121 -0.93 -7.93 6.66
C ILE A 121 -0.12 -6.65 6.45
N ILE A 122 1.10 -6.66 6.94
CA ILE A 122 2.02 -5.51 6.91
C ILE A 122 3.26 -5.84 6.08
N LYS A 123 3.74 -4.90 5.30
CA LYS A 123 5.02 -5.02 4.59
C LYS A 123 6.17 -4.76 5.55
N ILE A 124 7.09 -5.72 5.64
CA ILE A 124 8.27 -5.65 6.54
C ILE A 124 9.61 -5.68 5.79
N GLY A 125 9.59 -5.87 4.47
CA GLY A 125 10.77 -5.94 3.61
C GLY A 125 10.41 -6.09 2.14
N PRO A 126 11.39 -6.45 1.29
CA PRO A 126 11.14 -6.82 -0.10
C PRO A 126 10.14 -7.98 -0.19
N VAL A 127 9.13 -7.84 -1.05
CA VAL A 127 8.04 -8.81 -1.16
C VAL A 127 8.30 -9.76 -2.33
N THR A 128 8.27 -11.06 -2.05
CA THR A 128 8.30 -12.09 -3.07
C THR A 128 6.85 -12.51 -3.41
N PRO A 129 6.46 -12.66 -4.68
CA PRO A 129 5.16 -13.21 -5.03
C PRO A 129 4.92 -14.58 -4.40
N GLY A 130 3.69 -14.85 -3.96
CA GLY A 130 3.37 -16.07 -3.26
C GLY A 130 1.93 -16.18 -2.80
N ILE A 131 1.63 -17.17 -1.99
CA ILE A 131 0.30 -17.42 -1.44
C ILE A 131 0.38 -17.42 0.08
N ILE A 132 -0.39 -16.58 0.72
CA ILE A 132 -0.64 -16.63 2.16
C ILE A 132 -1.80 -17.60 2.39
N ASN A 133 -1.54 -18.67 3.15
CA ASN A 133 -2.56 -19.65 3.50
C ASN A 133 -3.20 -19.28 4.85
N GLY A 134 -4.52 -19.10 4.86
CA GLY A 134 -5.26 -18.75 6.07
C GLY A 134 -5.05 -19.72 7.23
N ALA A 135 -4.95 -21.02 6.94
CA ALA A 135 -4.73 -22.03 7.96
C ALA A 135 -3.35 -21.95 8.67
N GLN A 136 -2.41 -21.21 8.09
CA GLN A 136 -1.08 -20.97 8.68
C GLN A 136 -1.01 -19.65 9.46
N LEU A 137 -2.07 -18.86 9.48
CA LEU A 137 -2.11 -17.61 10.24
C LEU A 137 -2.36 -17.87 11.73
N PRO A 138 -1.94 -16.94 12.60
CA PRO A 138 -2.21 -17.04 14.03
C PRO A 138 -3.72 -17.05 14.30
N THR A 139 -4.13 -17.83 15.29
CA THR A 139 -5.52 -17.90 15.75
C THR A 139 -5.66 -17.20 17.10
N LEU A 140 -6.87 -16.70 17.42
CA LEU A 140 -7.15 -16.04 18.68
C LEU A 140 -8.13 -16.85 19.51
N ARG A 141 -8.03 -16.67 20.83
CA ARG A 141 -9.04 -17.11 21.80
C ARG A 141 -9.26 -16.02 22.85
N GLU A 142 -10.52 -15.70 23.08
CA GLU A 142 -10.96 -14.86 24.19
C GLU A 142 -11.46 -15.76 25.31
N THR A 143 -10.92 -15.56 26.52
CA THR A 143 -11.25 -16.35 27.71
C THR A 143 -11.39 -15.47 28.93
N ILE A 144 -12.20 -15.94 29.86
CA ILE A 144 -12.14 -15.49 31.26
C ILE A 144 -11.43 -16.63 32.00
N PRO A 145 -10.24 -16.40 32.56
CA PRO A 145 -9.45 -17.44 33.22
C PRO A 145 -10.10 -17.90 34.53
N ALA A 146 -9.69 -19.06 35.03
CA ALA A 146 -10.06 -19.52 36.35
C ALA A 146 -9.61 -18.50 37.42
N LYS A 147 -10.50 -18.23 38.38
CA LYS A 147 -10.23 -17.36 39.52
C LYS A 147 -10.78 -17.95 40.79
N ALA A 148 -10.00 -17.96 41.84
CA ALA A 148 -10.43 -18.45 43.17
C ALA A 148 -11.68 -17.72 43.67
N GLY A 149 -12.63 -18.45 44.25
CA GLY A 149 -13.90 -17.88 44.72
C GLY A 149 -15.01 -17.77 43.66
N TYR A 150 -14.71 -18.13 42.39
CA TYR A 150 -15.70 -18.13 41.31
C TYR A 150 -15.98 -19.56 40.82
N THR A 151 -17.26 -19.85 40.57
CA THR A 151 -17.70 -21.09 39.91
C THR A 151 -18.05 -20.84 38.45
N GLY A 152 -17.87 -21.83 37.61
CA GLY A 152 -18.13 -21.72 36.15
C GLY A 152 -17.01 -21.10 35.33
N LEU A 153 -15.84 -20.91 35.93
CA LEU A 153 -14.61 -20.50 35.24
C LEU A 153 -13.60 -21.69 35.18
N PRO A 154 -12.73 -21.77 34.18
CA PRO A 154 -12.54 -20.81 33.07
C PRO A 154 -13.67 -20.87 32.04
N LEU A 155 -13.87 -19.76 31.32
CA LEU A 155 -14.89 -19.65 30.27
C LEU A 155 -14.25 -19.18 28.96
N THR A 156 -14.49 -19.91 27.86
CA THR A 156 -14.13 -19.47 26.51
C THR A 156 -15.30 -18.67 25.93
N LEU A 157 -15.03 -17.44 25.51
CA LEU A 157 -16.03 -16.55 24.94
C LEU A 157 -15.99 -16.59 23.40
N LYS A 158 -14.79 -16.65 22.81
CA LYS A 158 -14.60 -16.62 21.37
C LYS A 158 -13.36 -17.38 20.95
N THR A 159 -13.44 -18.01 19.79
CA THR A 159 -12.27 -18.52 19.04
C THR A 159 -12.33 -18.01 17.62
N LEU A 160 -11.22 -17.52 17.09
CA LEU A 160 -11.10 -17.02 15.72
C LEU A 160 -9.99 -17.77 15.00
N ARG A 161 -10.32 -18.31 13.85
CA ARG A 161 -9.42 -19.00 12.92
C ARG A 161 -9.56 -18.43 11.52
N PHE A 162 -8.64 -18.79 10.64
CA PHE A 162 -8.64 -18.35 9.25
C PHE A 162 -8.59 -19.55 8.30
N SER A 163 -9.20 -19.37 7.12
CA SER A 163 -9.19 -20.31 6.00
C SER A 163 -9.03 -19.57 4.68
N GLY A 164 -9.01 -20.31 3.57
CA GLY A 164 -8.80 -19.70 2.25
C GLY A 164 -7.37 -19.19 2.06
N SER A 165 -7.19 -18.30 1.12
CA SER A 165 -5.86 -17.80 0.73
C SER A 165 -5.88 -16.37 0.25
N LEU A 166 -4.70 -15.72 0.31
CA LEU A 166 -4.40 -14.46 -0.35
C LEU A 166 -3.29 -14.69 -1.36
N LEU A 167 -3.53 -14.34 -2.62
CA LEU A 167 -2.52 -14.38 -3.67
C LEU A 167 -1.80 -13.03 -3.75
N ILE A 168 -0.49 -13.05 -3.54
CA ILE A 168 0.38 -11.88 -3.54
C ILE A 168 1.11 -11.79 -4.86
N LYS A 169 0.95 -10.65 -5.55
CA LYS A 169 1.70 -10.25 -6.74
C LYS A 169 2.62 -9.10 -6.39
N SER A 170 3.84 -9.11 -6.93
CA SER A 170 4.85 -8.07 -6.74
C SER A 170 5.73 -7.99 -7.99
N GLU A 171 5.12 -7.71 -9.12
CA GLU A 171 5.77 -7.69 -10.43
C GLU A 171 5.85 -6.24 -10.92
N THR A 172 6.81 -5.94 -11.81
CA THR A 172 7.04 -4.62 -12.40
C THR A 172 6.92 -4.68 -13.92
N CYS A 173 6.81 -3.52 -14.56
CA CYS A 173 6.86 -3.42 -16.01
C CYS A 173 8.32 -3.46 -16.53
N ILE A 174 8.50 -3.82 -17.80
CA ILE A 174 9.74 -3.58 -18.53
C ILE A 174 9.79 -2.12 -18.94
N THR A 175 10.91 -1.44 -18.67
CA THR A 175 11.10 -0.01 -18.94
C THR A 175 12.25 0.19 -19.93
N PRO A 176 11.99 0.14 -21.26
CA PRO A 176 13.03 0.33 -22.26
C PRO A 176 13.52 1.77 -22.31
N ASP A 177 14.78 1.96 -22.68
CA ASP A 177 15.33 3.27 -22.97
C ASP A 177 14.60 3.96 -24.14
N LEU A 178 14.58 5.28 -24.12
CA LEU A 178 13.93 6.11 -25.11
C LEU A 178 14.90 7.13 -25.70
N THR A 179 14.99 7.21 -27.02
CA THR A 179 15.66 8.30 -27.73
C THR A 179 14.62 9.19 -28.40
N VAL A 180 14.69 10.50 -28.11
CA VAL A 180 13.77 11.51 -28.66
C VAL A 180 14.53 12.46 -29.56
N ASN A 181 14.13 12.60 -30.83
CA ASN A 181 14.66 13.58 -31.76
C ASN A 181 13.83 14.88 -31.64
N LEU A 182 14.40 15.88 -31.03
CA LEU A 182 13.75 17.19 -30.86
C LEU A 182 13.77 18.07 -32.10
N GLY A 183 14.47 17.65 -33.18
CA GLY A 183 14.53 18.39 -34.44
C GLY A 183 15.70 19.39 -34.52
N LYS A 184 15.73 20.14 -35.64
CA LYS A 184 16.69 21.20 -35.89
C LYS A 184 15.95 22.53 -36.07
N TYR A 185 16.44 23.55 -35.41
CA TYR A 185 15.80 24.88 -35.38
C TYR A 185 16.83 25.97 -35.59
N ASP A 186 16.43 27.04 -36.30
CA ASP A 186 17.24 28.20 -36.44
C ASP A 186 17.20 29.02 -35.12
N THR A 187 18.30 29.65 -34.73
CA THR A 187 18.38 30.47 -33.52
C THR A 187 17.42 31.69 -33.55
N SER A 188 17.10 32.17 -34.78
CA SER A 188 16.11 33.20 -34.99
C SER A 188 14.69 32.83 -34.53
N GLN A 189 14.36 31.55 -34.51
CA GLN A 189 13.05 31.01 -34.06
C GLN A 189 12.88 31.05 -32.54
N ILE A 190 13.96 31.24 -31.79
CA ILE A 190 14.00 31.30 -30.33
C ILE A 190 14.49 32.67 -29.89
N GLY A 191 13.73 33.71 -30.26
CA GLY A 191 14.17 35.12 -30.25
C GLY A 191 14.40 35.74 -28.89
N SER A 192 13.80 35.28 -27.80
CA SER A 192 13.89 35.88 -26.45
C SER A 192 14.02 34.80 -25.37
N ILE A 193 14.51 35.17 -24.19
CA ILE A 193 14.52 34.26 -23.01
C ILE A 193 13.09 33.76 -22.76
N GLY A 194 12.93 32.47 -22.55
CA GLY A 194 11.64 31.80 -22.39
C GLY A 194 10.95 31.42 -23.69
N ALA A 195 11.40 31.91 -24.87
CA ALA A 195 10.91 31.42 -26.16
C ALA A 195 11.33 29.97 -26.35
N ALA A 196 10.44 29.15 -26.91
CA ALA A 196 10.63 27.71 -27.03
C ALA A 196 10.15 27.19 -28.38
N THR A 197 10.70 26.05 -28.78
CA THR A 197 10.26 25.31 -29.95
C THR A 197 8.92 24.59 -29.69
N PRO A 198 8.25 24.06 -30.71
CA PRO A 198 7.09 23.21 -30.51
C PRO A 198 7.40 22.01 -29.61
N TRP A 199 6.39 21.52 -28.91
CA TRP A 199 6.49 20.29 -28.13
C TRP A 199 6.63 19.08 -29.03
N ILE A 200 7.51 18.16 -28.65
CA ILE A 200 7.73 16.86 -29.30
C ILE A 200 7.34 15.75 -28.32
N ASN A 201 6.64 14.74 -28.82
CA ASN A 201 6.27 13.57 -28.01
C ASN A 201 7.52 12.85 -27.50
N SER A 202 7.62 12.74 -26.20
CA SER A 202 8.70 12.04 -25.47
C SER A 202 8.15 11.05 -24.44
N SER A 203 6.96 10.52 -24.68
CA SER A 203 6.27 9.62 -23.76
C SER A 203 7.05 8.33 -23.51
N LEU A 204 7.14 7.92 -22.25
CA LEU A 204 7.72 6.63 -21.89
C LEU A 204 6.70 5.51 -22.17
N GLN A 205 7.21 4.40 -22.69
CA GLN A 205 6.42 3.19 -22.95
C GLN A 205 6.85 2.10 -21.97
N LEU A 206 6.02 1.80 -20.99
CA LEU A 206 6.19 0.65 -20.12
C LEU A 206 5.60 -0.57 -20.82
N LYS A 207 6.35 -1.67 -20.87
CA LYS A 207 5.96 -2.89 -21.59
C LYS A 207 5.75 -4.05 -20.63
N ASP A 208 4.94 -5.01 -21.06
CA ASP A 208 4.70 -6.26 -20.35
C ASP A 208 4.38 -6.06 -18.88
N CYS A 209 3.57 -5.03 -18.61
CA CYS A 209 3.15 -4.72 -17.25
C CYS A 209 2.24 -5.83 -16.71
N PRO A 210 2.38 -6.21 -15.43
CA PRO A 210 1.47 -7.13 -14.78
C PRO A 210 0.07 -6.53 -14.61
N ILE A 211 -0.88 -7.37 -14.25
CA ILE A 211 -2.17 -6.88 -13.77
C ILE A 211 -1.99 -6.29 -12.37
N PHE A 212 -2.38 -5.05 -12.19
CA PHE A 212 -2.39 -4.36 -10.91
C PHE A 212 -3.76 -4.54 -10.24
N TYR A 213 -3.83 -5.46 -9.28
CA TYR A 213 -5.07 -5.80 -8.57
C TYR A 213 -5.45 -4.77 -7.48
N GLY A 214 -4.51 -3.90 -7.11
CA GLY A 214 -4.66 -3.04 -5.95
C GLY A 214 -4.44 -3.80 -4.64
N TYR A 215 -4.70 -3.16 -3.52
CA TYR A 215 -4.53 -3.70 -2.18
C TYR A 215 -5.58 -3.12 -1.20
N TYR A 216 -5.72 -3.68 0.00
CA TYR A 216 -6.80 -3.34 0.93
C TYR A 216 -6.25 -2.91 2.31
N PRO A 217 -5.65 -1.72 2.44
CA PRO A 217 -4.96 -1.29 3.67
C PRO A 217 -5.91 -0.95 4.82
N LYS A 218 -7.17 -0.75 4.51
CA LYS A 218 -8.25 -0.51 5.48
C LYS A 218 -9.25 -1.66 5.39
N ALA A 219 -10.07 -1.85 6.41
CA ALA A 219 -11.03 -2.95 6.50
C ALA A 219 -12.13 -2.90 5.40
N ALA A 220 -11.71 -2.86 4.15
CA ALA A 220 -12.57 -2.99 2.97
C ALA A 220 -13.02 -4.43 2.71
N VAL A 221 -12.32 -5.40 3.30
CA VAL A 221 -12.73 -6.80 3.30
C VAL A 221 -13.36 -7.10 4.65
N ASN A 222 -14.62 -7.52 4.64
CA ASN A 222 -15.40 -7.78 5.85
C ASN A 222 -16.05 -9.16 5.78
N TRP A 223 -15.77 -9.99 6.76
CA TRP A 223 -16.39 -11.28 6.94
C TRP A 223 -17.37 -11.24 8.12
N GLN A 224 -18.61 -11.69 7.90
CA GLN A 224 -19.66 -11.71 8.92
C GLN A 224 -19.84 -13.10 9.51
N SER A 225 -19.63 -13.25 10.82
CA SER A 225 -19.66 -14.56 11.48
C SER A 225 -21.03 -15.25 11.40
N GLY A 226 -22.12 -14.52 11.31
CA GLY A 226 -23.45 -15.11 11.28
C GLY A 226 -23.88 -15.72 9.97
N SER A 227 -23.48 -15.11 8.88
CA SER A 227 -23.83 -15.56 7.53
C SER A 227 -22.70 -16.32 6.84
N GLY A 228 -21.46 -16.24 7.35
CA GLY A 228 -20.28 -16.69 6.63
C GLY A 228 -20.01 -15.87 5.36
N THR A 229 -20.59 -14.67 5.26
CA THR A 229 -20.50 -13.86 4.06
C THR A 229 -19.24 -13.02 4.06
N LEU A 230 -18.46 -13.12 2.98
CA LEU A 230 -17.32 -12.25 2.71
C LEU A 230 -17.79 -11.09 1.82
N ASN A 231 -17.65 -9.86 2.32
CA ASN A 231 -17.90 -8.65 1.55
C ASN A 231 -16.55 -8.01 1.21
N GLN A 232 -16.23 -7.99 -0.07
CA GLN A 232 -15.02 -7.35 -0.59
C GLN A 232 -15.39 -5.97 -1.14
N GLY A 233 -14.89 -4.92 -0.52
CA GLY A 233 -15.03 -3.56 -0.99
C GLY A 233 -14.06 -3.21 -2.12
N THR A 234 -13.89 -1.91 -2.37
CA THR A 234 -13.00 -1.42 -3.43
C THR A 234 -11.55 -1.43 -2.98
N ALA A 235 -10.68 -2.00 -3.80
CA ALA A 235 -9.24 -1.96 -3.60
C ALA A 235 -8.70 -0.52 -3.73
N THR A 236 -7.68 -0.20 -2.97
CA THR A 236 -6.81 0.94 -3.24
C THR A 236 -6.00 0.63 -4.49
N ARG A 237 -6.06 1.52 -5.48
CA ARG A 237 -5.35 1.33 -6.75
C ARG A 237 -3.85 1.46 -6.55
N ASN A 238 -3.10 0.60 -7.22
CA ASN A 238 -1.65 0.77 -7.30
C ASN A 238 -1.31 2.06 -8.05
N MET A 239 -0.21 2.67 -7.67
CA MET A 239 0.33 3.87 -8.30
C MET A 239 1.72 3.60 -8.84
N LEU A 240 1.98 4.18 -10.02
CA LEU A 240 3.31 4.30 -10.60
C LEU A 240 3.81 5.72 -10.32
N GLY A 241 4.97 5.85 -9.73
CA GLY A 241 5.62 7.13 -9.55
C GLY A 241 6.71 7.33 -10.59
N LEU A 242 6.72 8.47 -11.30
CA LEU A 242 7.77 8.81 -12.25
C LEU A 242 8.66 9.91 -11.67
N SER A 243 9.93 9.64 -11.57
CA SER A 243 10.97 10.63 -11.27
C SER A 243 11.91 10.78 -12.47
N LEU A 244 12.30 12.01 -12.79
CA LEU A 244 13.25 12.34 -13.84
C LEU A 244 14.47 13.03 -13.24
N ARG A 245 15.66 12.51 -13.55
CA ARG A 245 16.94 13.08 -13.09
C ARG A 245 17.81 13.44 -14.28
N PRO A 246 17.94 14.73 -14.62
CA PRO A 246 18.87 15.21 -15.65
C PRO A 246 20.33 14.89 -15.29
N ASN A 247 21.08 14.35 -16.27
CA ASN A 247 22.49 13.97 -16.05
C ASN A 247 23.46 15.11 -16.35
N ASN A 248 23.03 16.10 -17.15
CA ASN A 248 23.86 17.26 -17.54
C ASN A 248 23.64 18.51 -16.66
N GLY A 249 22.81 18.39 -15.62
CA GLY A 249 22.46 19.47 -14.70
C GLY A 249 21.04 20.00 -14.91
N ILE A 250 20.57 20.72 -13.91
CA ILE A 250 19.23 21.32 -13.86
C ILE A 250 19.37 22.84 -13.92
N ILE A 251 18.64 23.48 -14.85
CA ILE A 251 18.56 24.94 -14.96
C ILE A 251 17.41 25.44 -14.09
N ASP A 252 16.22 24.86 -14.23
CA ASP A 252 15.06 25.13 -13.36
C ASP A 252 14.28 23.84 -13.10
N ALA A 253 14.34 23.39 -11.86
CA ALA A 253 13.69 22.14 -11.45
C ALA A 253 12.16 22.21 -11.52
N THR A 254 11.58 23.37 -11.18
CA THR A 254 10.11 23.57 -11.13
C THR A 254 9.50 23.73 -12.50
N GLN A 255 10.25 24.32 -13.45
CA GLN A 255 9.83 24.49 -14.83
C GLN A 255 10.24 23.29 -15.72
N GLY A 256 10.91 22.28 -15.14
CA GLY A 256 11.35 21.11 -15.90
C GLY A 256 12.42 21.38 -16.95
N ILE A 257 13.31 22.35 -16.67
CA ILE A 257 14.35 22.77 -17.61
C ILE A 257 15.70 22.16 -17.19
N MET A 258 16.25 21.35 -18.07
CA MET A 258 17.56 20.74 -17.91
C MET A 258 18.61 21.35 -18.85
N ALA A 259 19.86 21.26 -18.41
CA ALA A 259 20.99 21.65 -19.24
C ALA A 259 21.23 20.64 -20.37
N ILE A 260 21.72 21.13 -21.50
CA ILE A 260 22.26 20.32 -22.60
C ILE A 260 23.67 19.85 -22.26
N ALA A 261 24.15 18.82 -22.97
CA ALA A 261 25.51 18.33 -22.83
C ALA A 261 26.51 19.41 -23.31
N SER A 262 27.59 19.60 -22.55
CA SER A 262 28.70 20.48 -22.91
C SER A 262 29.64 19.82 -23.94
N GLY A 263 30.33 20.62 -24.73
CA GLY A 263 31.32 20.15 -25.70
C GLY A 263 31.74 21.24 -26.66
N SER A 264 32.81 21.01 -27.45
CA SER A 264 33.34 22.02 -28.39
C SER A 264 32.35 22.46 -29.46
N ASN A 265 31.43 21.56 -29.84
CA ASN A 265 30.38 21.82 -30.84
C ASN A 265 28.99 21.97 -30.19
N ALA A 266 28.90 22.11 -28.87
CA ALA A 266 27.63 22.28 -28.19
C ALA A 266 27.05 23.67 -28.39
N ALA A 267 25.73 23.73 -28.49
CA ALA A 267 25.00 24.99 -28.39
C ALA A 267 25.15 25.61 -27.00
N SER A 268 24.85 26.88 -26.85
CA SER A 268 24.76 27.54 -25.53
C SER A 268 23.56 28.47 -25.44
N GLY A 269 23.15 28.81 -24.21
CA GLY A 269 22.03 29.70 -23.92
C GLY A 269 20.65 29.05 -24.12
N ILE A 270 20.60 27.73 -24.30
CA ILE A 270 19.36 26.96 -24.40
C ILE A 270 19.36 25.77 -23.43
N GLY A 271 18.18 25.31 -23.05
CA GLY A 271 17.95 24.08 -22.32
C GLY A 271 16.92 23.19 -23.00
N ILE A 272 16.70 22.04 -22.43
CA ILE A 272 15.59 21.15 -22.79
C ILE A 272 14.55 21.23 -21.69
N GLN A 273 13.33 21.60 -22.06
CA GLN A 273 12.20 21.64 -21.17
C GLN A 273 11.35 20.37 -21.33
N ILE A 274 10.98 19.76 -20.21
CA ILE A 274 10.14 18.57 -20.16
C ILE A 274 8.83 18.91 -19.45
N ALA A 275 7.73 18.42 -20.00
CA ALA A 275 6.41 18.55 -19.41
C ALA A 275 5.66 17.22 -19.52
N SER A 276 4.68 17.02 -18.63
CA SER A 276 3.76 15.90 -18.70
C SER A 276 2.50 16.30 -19.44
N GLY A 277 2.05 15.44 -20.34
CA GLY A 277 0.87 15.66 -21.17
C GLY A 277 1.10 15.29 -22.62
N GLU A 278 0.14 15.66 -23.45
CA GLU A 278 0.12 15.40 -24.89
C GLU A 278 0.55 16.63 -25.67
N VAL A 279 1.12 16.42 -26.87
CA VAL A 279 1.54 17.51 -27.78
C VAL A 279 0.36 18.42 -28.13
N SER A 280 -0.82 17.86 -28.35
CA SER A 280 -2.04 18.60 -28.69
C SER A 280 -2.80 19.16 -27.49
N GLY A 281 -2.32 18.88 -26.27
CA GLY A 281 -2.94 19.32 -25.02
C GLY A 281 -2.32 20.59 -24.44
N SER A 282 -2.52 20.77 -23.15
CA SER A 282 -1.85 21.80 -22.34
C SER A 282 -0.85 21.12 -21.40
N PRO A 283 0.37 20.80 -21.86
CA PRO A 283 1.34 20.09 -21.03
C PRO A 283 1.69 20.88 -19.77
N VAL A 284 1.81 20.19 -18.66
CA VAL A 284 2.20 20.75 -17.37
C VAL A 284 3.68 20.50 -17.13
N ASN A 285 4.45 21.55 -16.86
CA ASN A 285 5.90 21.46 -16.63
C ASN A 285 6.22 20.36 -15.61
N PHE A 286 7.24 19.56 -15.91
CA PHE A 286 7.66 18.50 -15.01
C PHE A 286 8.52 19.08 -13.88
N ASN A 287 8.20 18.78 -12.64
CA ASN A 287 9.04 19.17 -11.51
C ASN A 287 10.08 18.09 -11.20
N PHE A 288 11.36 18.35 -11.48
CA PHE A 288 12.44 17.38 -11.25
C PHE A 288 12.72 17.10 -9.76
N SER A 289 12.18 17.90 -8.86
CA SER A 289 12.33 17.69 -7.40
C SER A 289 11.24 16.79 -6.81
N GLN A 290 10.27 16.36 -7.60
CA GLN A 290 9.10 15.63 -7.13
C GLN A 290 8.81 14.42 -8.03
N GLU A 291 8.39 13.33 -7.40
CA GLU A 291 7.82 12.20 -8.11
C GLU A 291 6.42 12.56 -8.62
N LYS A 292 6.16 12.29 -9.89
CA LYS A 292 4.82 12.45 -10.48
C LYS A 292 4.04 11.15 -10.41
N PRO A 293 2.88 11.13 -9.73
CA PRO A 293 2.07 9.93 -9.64
C PRO A 293 1.24 9.70 -10.90
N TYR A 294 1.12 8.42 -11.29
CA TYR A 294 0.20 7.90 -12.28
C TYR A 294 -0.55 6.71 -11.69
N TYR A 295 -1.85 6.64 -11.86
CA TYR A 295 -2.60 5.45 -11.45
C TYR A 295 -2.34 4.31 -12.43
N ALA A 296 -1.92 3.18 -11.89
CA ALA A 296 -1.87 1.95 -12.67
C ALA A 296 -3.29 1.61 -13.15
N PRO A 297 -3.51 1.20 -14.42
CA PRO A 297 -4.83 0.80 -14.84
C PRO A 297 -5.28 -0.45 -14.10
N SER A 298 -6.56 -0.51 -13.84
CA SER A 298 -7.24 -1.72 -13.44
C SER A 298 -7.59 -2.53 -14.69
N GLY A 299 -7.21 -3.79 -14.73
CA GLY A 299 -7.55 -4.69 -15.82
C GLY A 299 -6.33 -5.44 -16.37
N GLU A 300 -6.45 -6.02 -17.55
CA GLU A 300 -5.38 -6.82 -18.17
C GLU A 300 -4.08 -6.02 -18.30
N GLY A 301 -3.02 -6.56 -17.72
CA GLY A 301 -1.69 -6.02 -17.80
C GLY A 301 -1.22 -5.98 -19.26
N LYS A 302 -0.73 -4.84 -19.71
CA LYS A 302 -0.20 -4.62 -21.07
C LYS A 302 0.79 -3.47 -21.04
N ASN A 303 0.94 -2.83 -22.18
CA ASN A 303 1.81 -1.69 -22.32
C ASN A 303 1.16 -0.42 -21.77
N TYR A 304 1.95 0.35 -21.05
CA TYR A 304 1.54 1.63 -20.48
C TYR A 304 2.28 2.78 -21.12
N ARG A 305 1.58 3.84 -21.39
CA ARG A 305 2.17 5.09 -21.85
C ARG A 305 2.10 6.13 -20.74
N LEU A 306 3.25 6.64 -20.31
CA LEU A 306 3.35 7.81 -19.45
C LEU A 306 3.56 9.02 -20.36
N PRO A 307 2.54 9.90 -20.51
CA PRO A 307 2.60 10.98 -21.49
C PRO A 307 3.59 12.06 -21.04
N LEU A 308 4.63 12.24 -21.84
CA LEU A 308 5.63 13.27 -21.71
C LEU A 308 5.85 13.99 -23.05
N VAL A 309 6.24 15.23 -22.99
CA VAL A 309 6.66 16.05 -24.12
C VAL A 309 7.93 16.81 -23.77
N ALA A 310 8.76 17.07 -24.76
CA ALA A 310 10.00 17.84 -24.60
C ALA A 310 10.15 18.86 -25.71
N ARG A 311 10.91 19.92 -25.44
CA ARG A 311 11.25 20.98 -26.42
C ARG A 311 12.53 21.68 -26.03
N TYR A 312 13.11 22.43 -26.97
CA TYR A 312 14.14 23.41 -26.64
C TYR A 312 13.51 24.70 -26.10
N ILE A 313 14.19 25.34 -25.14
CA ILE A 313 13.81 26.62 -24.58
C ILE A 313 15.04 27.51 -24.41
N ARG A 314 14.94 28.80 -24.76
CA ARG A 314 16.01 29.74 -24.53
C ARG A 314 16.11 30.14 -23.06
N THR A 315 17.30 29.99 -22.49
CA THR A 315 17.57 30.22 -21.06
C THR A 315 18.45 31.40 -20.78
N GLU A 316 19.22 31.88 -21.80
CA GLU A 316 20.15 32.98 -21.63
C GLU A 316 19.97 34.06 -22.72
N LYS A 317 20.56 35.26 -22.43
CA LYS A 317 20.50 36.39 -23.31
C LYS A 317 21.28 36.18 -24.62
N GLU A 318 22.39 35.45 -24.55
CA GLU A 318 23.20 35.07 -25.69
C GLU A 318 23.03 33.61 -26.01
N ILE A 319 22.84 33.28 -27.29
CA ILE A 319 22.78 31.89 -27.75
C ILE A 319 23.81 31.68 -28.84
N LYS A 320 24.42 30.50 -28.82
CA LYS A 320 25.33 30.04 -29.90
C LYS A 320 24.72 28.77 -30.51
N PRO A 321 24.74 28.70 -31.88
CA PRO A 321 24.31 27.48 -32.58
C PRO A 321 25.26 26.36 -32.27
N GLY A 322 24.75 25.11 -32.28
CA GLY A 322 25.52 23.91 -32.03
C GLY A 322 24.65 22.69 -31.74
N GLN A 323 25.28 21.64 -31.30
CA GLN A 323 24.56 20.42 -30.85
C GLN A 323 23.89 20.66 -29.53
N ALA A 324 22.60 20.31 -29.44
CA ALA A 324 21.77 20.50 -28.26
C ALA A 324 21.25 19.16 -27.71
N ASN A 325 22.19 18.25 -27.43
CA ASN A 325 21.89 16.95 -26.87
C ASN A 325 21.75 17.03 -25.35
N GLY A 326 20.89 16.19 -24.76
CA GLY A 326 20.78 16.04 -23.32
C GLY A 326 20.31 14.63 -22.99
N ASN A 327 20.68 14.16 -21.81
CA ASN A 327 20.21 12.88 -21.31
C ASN A 327 19.75 13.00 -19.86
N LEU A 328 18.82 12.13 -19.48
CA LEU A 328 18.30 12.02 -18.14
C LEU A 328 18.07 10.54 -17.80
N THR A 329 18.09 10.24 -16.52
CA THR A 329 17.64 8.96 -15.99
C THR A 329 16.22 9.10 -15.50
N PHE A 330 15.35 8.17 -15.84
CA PHE A 330 14.02 8.07 -15.26
C PHE A 330 13.94 6.87 -14.32
N THR A 331 13.13 7.01 -13.27
CA THR A 331 12.85 5.94 -12.31
C THR A 331 11.35 5.77 -12.20
N ILE A 332 10.89 4.54 -12.26
CA ILE A 332 9.49 4.18 -11.99
C ILE A 332 9.42 3.48 -10.65
N THR A 333 8.60 4.00 -9.74
CA THR A 333 8.27 3.37 -8.47
C THR A 333 6.91 2.71 -8.53
N TYR A 334 6.72 1.62 -7.80
CA TYR A 334 5.50 0.81 -7.77
C TYR A 334 4.92 0.80 -6.35
N LYS A 335 3.79 1.48 -6.16
CA LYS A 335 3.13 1.66 -4.85
C LYS A 335 1.69 1.16 -4.83
#